data_d7bd11864d18c48d32f70cdb5748a403
#
_entry.id   d7bd11864d18c48d32f70cdb5748a403
#
_cell.length_a   1.000
_cell.length_b   1.000
_cell.length_c   1.000
_cell.angle_alpha   90.00
_cell.angle_beta   90.00
_cell.angle_gamma   90.00
#
_symmetry.space_group_name_H-M   'P 1'
#
loop_
_entity.id
_entity.type
_entity.pdbx_description
1 polymer ?
#
loop_
_entity_poly.entity_id
_entity_poly.type
_entity_poly.pdbx_seq_one_letter_code
_entity_poly.pdbx_strand_id
1 'polypeptide(L)'
;MLRTVADIRRALEPHRPRATIALVPTMGALHAGHVALFDAARRAAAVVVASIFVNPSQFSDPADLARYPRAEAEDERLATAAGVDFCFAPSADELYGPGYATWVQVDGPAHDLEGAHRPGHFRGVATICTKLLSI
;
A
#
# COMPACT_ATOMS: atom_id res chain seq x y z
N MET A 1 2.72 10.72 9.53
CA MET A 1 1.90 9.63 8.94
C MET A 1 0.47 10.09 8.72
N LEU A 2 -0.12 9.89 7.52
CA LEU A 2 -1.48 10.26 7.15
C LEU A 2 -2.41 9.05 7.29
N ARG A 3 -3.64 9.24 7.78
CA ARG A 3 -4.53 8.14 8.14
C ARG A 3 -5.79 8.05 7.28
N THR A 4 -6.21 9.15 6.68
CA THR A 4 -7.45 9.17 5.88
C THR A 4 -7.18 9.44 4.41
N VAL A 5 -8.07 8.97 3.54
CA VAL A 5 -8.05 9.28 2.10
C VAL A 5 -8.15 10.79 1.88
N ALA A 6 -8.94 11.48 2.70
CA ALA A 6 -9.05 12.93 2.62
C ALA A 6 -7.72 13.63 2.90
N ASP A 7 -6.95 13.16 3.89
CA ASP A 7 -5.68 13.78 4.25
C ASP A 7 -4.61 13.57 3.19
N ILE A 8 -4.47 12.34 2.68
CA ILE A 8 -3.47 12.08 1.62
C ILE A 8 -3.82 12.83 0.33
N ARG A 9 -5.09 12.88 -0.07
CA ARG A 9 -5.53 13.68 -1.23
C ARG A 9 -5.20 15.16 -1.05
N ARG A 10 -5.49 15.72 0.11
CA ARG A 10 -5.17 17.13 0.43
C ARG A 10 -3.67 17.40 0.39
N ALA A 11 -2.86 16.47 0.92
CA ALA A 11 -1.40 16.58 0.89
C ALA A 11 -0.83 16.52 -0.53
N LEU A 12 -1.43 15.71 -1.41
CA LEU A 12 -0.96 15.53 -2.78
C LEU A 12 -1.50 16.59 -3.75
N GLU A 13 -2.59 17.28 -3.42
CA GLU A 13 -3.24 18.25 -4.31
C GLU A 13 -2.28 19.30 -4.90
N PRO A 14 -1.38 19.95 -4.11
CA PRO A 14 -0.45 20.93 -4.66
C PRO A 14 0.56 20.37 -5.64
N HIS A 15 0.80 19.06 -5.58
CA HIS A 15 1.82 18.37 -6.39
C HIS A 15 1.28 17.84 -7.72
N ARG A 16 -0.01 17.39 -7.76
CA ARG A 16 -0.63 16.74 -8.92
C ARG A 16 -0.48 17.50 -10.25
N PRO A 17 -0.66 18.82 -10.33
CA PRO A 17 -0.56 19.54 -11.59
C PRO A 17 0.87 19.71 -12.10
N ARG A 18 1.88 19.48 -11.26
CA ARG A 18 3.25 19.95 -11.52
C ARG A 18 4.33 18.90 -11.30
N ALA A 19 4.01 17.78 -10.68
CA ALA A 19 4.99 16.79 -10.27
C ALA A 19 4.54 15.37 -10.57
N THR A 20 5.49 14.52 -10.93
CA THR A 20 5.28 13.06 -10.94
C THR A 20 5.27 12.57 -9.50
N ILE A 21 4.27 11.77 -9.17
CA ILE A 21 4.11 11.14 -7.86
C ILE A 21 4.35 9.64 -8.03
N ALA A 22 5.31 9.10 -7.29
CA ALA A 22 5.53 7.66 -7.21
C ALA A 22 4.86 7.10 -5.95
N LEU A 23 4.15 5.99 -6.12
CA LEU A 23 3.57 5.22 -5.01
C LEU A 23 4.35 3.93 -4.84
N VAL A 24 4.77 3.64 -3.60
CA VAL A 24 5.35 2.37 -3.18
C VAL A 24 4.41 1.71 -2.18
N PRO A 25 3.56 0.77 -2.63
CA PRO A 25 2.67 0.02 -1.75
C PRO A 25 3.46 -0.96 -0.88
N THR A 26 3.22 -0.92 0.43
CA THR A 26 3.79 -1.88 1.40
C THR A 26 2.75 -2.32 2.43
N MET A 27 3.06 -3.38 3.14
CA MET A 27 2.28 -3.80 4.30
C MET A 27 2.98 -3.47 5.63
N GLY A 28 4.02 -2.64 5.61
CA GLY A 28 4.87 -2.38 6.76
C GLY A 28 5.93 -3.46 6.98
N ALA A 29 6.53 -3.50 8.17
CA ALA A 29 7.72 -4.28 8.48
C ALA A 29 8.85 -4.01 7.48
N LEU A 30 9.14 -2.72 7.28
CA LEU A 30 10.05 -2.25 6.25
C LEU A 30 11.47 -2.77 6.45
N HIS A 31 12.15 -3.07 5.36
CA HIS A 31 13.51 -3.59 5.35
C HIS A 31 14.30 -3.04 4.14
N ALA A 32 15.55 -3.43 3.98
CA ALA A 32 16.44 -2.93 2.92
C ALA A 32 15.84 -3.05 1.50
N GLY A 33 15.04 -4.08 1.22
CA GLY A 33 14.34 -4.23 -0.05
C GLY A 33 13.34 -3.09 -0.31
N HIS A 34 12.59 -2.66 0.72
CA HIS A 34 11.69 -1.52 0.61
C HIS A 34 12.47 -0.20 0.43
N VAL A 35 13.60 -0.03 1.12
CA VAL A 35 14.48 1.14 0.94
C VAL A 35 14.95 1.25 -0.52
N ALA A 36 15.36 0.14 -1.13
CA ALA A 36 15.74 0.12 -2.54
C ALA A 36 14.58 0.53 -3.48
N LEU A 37 13.33 0.20 -3.14
CA LEU A 37 12.15 0.67 -3.88
C LEU A 37 11.93 2.18 -3.69
N PHE A 38 12.11 2.71 -2.48
CA PHE A 38 12.03 4.15 -2.22
C PHE A 38 13.09 4.92 -2.98
N ASP A 39 14.33 4.42 -3.03
CA ASP A 39 15.40 4.98 -3.83
C ASP A 39 15.07 4.98 -5.33
N ALA A 40 14.51 3.90 -5.84
CA ALA A 40 14.07 3.83 -7.23
C ALA A 40 12.94 4.82 -7.53
N ALA A 41 11.96 4.91 -6.63
CA ALA A 41 10.85 5.86 -6.72
C ALA A 41 11.35 7.31 -6.72
N ARG A 42 12.30 7.64 -5.83
CA ARG A 42 12.90 8.98 -5.74
C ARG A 42 13.64 9.38 -7.02
N ARG A 43 14.30 8.43 -7.71
CA ARG A 43 14.92 8.69 -9.02
C ARG A 43 13.90 8.91 -10.14
N ALA A 44 12.70 8.35 -10.01
CA ALA A 44 11.67 8.37 -11.05
C ALA A 44 10.64 9.50 -10.86
N ALA A 45 10.51 10.05 -9.65
CA ALA A 45 9.45 11.00 -9.32
C ALA A 45 9.90 12.09 -8.35
N ALA A 46 9.27 13.25 -8.46
CA ALA A 46 9.51 14.39 -7.59
C ALA A 46 8.90 14.20 -6.18
N VAL A 47 7.83 13.42 -6.08
CA VAL A 47 7.13 13.11 -4.83
C VAL A 47 7.04 11.60 -4.66
N VAL A 48 7.41 11.09 -3.48
CA VAL A 48 7.33 9.67 -3.14
C VAL A 48 6.34 9.46 -2.00
N VAL A 49 5.37 8.59 -2.24
CA VAL A 49 4.38 8.14 -1.26
C VAL A 49 4.64 6.67 -0.94
N ALA A 50 4.78 6.33 0.33
CA ALA A 50 4.73 4.96 0.80
C ALA A 50 3.35 4.68 1.43
N SER A 51 2.68 3.60 1.04
CA SER A 51 1.57 3.10 1.85
C SER A 51 2.06 2.04 2.82
N ILE A 52 1.56 2.07 4.06
CA ILE A 52 1.82 1.09 5.10
C ILE A 52 0.47 0.53 5.52
N PHE A 53 0.04 -0.55 4.88
CA PHE A 53 -1.29 -1.09 5.08
C PHE A 53 -1.32 -2.62 5.02
N VAL A 54 -1.55 -3.26 6.16
CA VAL A 54 -1.77 -4.72 6.24
C VAL A 54 -3.17 -5.01 5.68
N ASN A 55 -3.23 -5.35 4.40
CA ASN A 55 -4.48 -5.52 3.67
C ASN A 55 -5.19 -6.83 4.04
N PRO A 56 -6.31 -6.80 4.77
CA PRO A 56 -6.97 -8.03 5.22
C PRO A 56 -7.49 -8.87 4.05
N SER A 57 -7.84 -8.24 2.94
CA SER A 57 -8.48 -8.92 1.80
C SER A 57 -7.54 -9.86 1.02
N GLN A 58 -6.21 -9.78 1.26
CA GLN A 58 -5.23 -10.66 0.61
C GLN A 58 -4.75 -11.82 1.50
N PHE A 59 -5.30 -11.95 2.72
CA PHE A 59 -5.00 -13.05 3.62
C PHE A 59 -6.10 -14.10 3.55
N SER A 60 -5.71 -15.34 3.25
CA SER A 60 -6.61 -16.48 3.25
C SER A 60 -6.83 -17.04 4.66
N ASP A 61 -5.84 -16.88 5.54
CA ASP A 61 -5.88 -17.35 6.93
C ASP A 61 -5.92 -16.13 7.90
N PRO A 62 -6.97 -16.01 8.72
CA PRO A 62 -7.05 -14.99 9.75
C PRO A 62 -5.90 -15.04 10.78
N ALA A 63 -5.33 -16.22 11.03
CA ALA A 63 -4.20 -16.37 11.95
C ALA A 63 -2.92 -15.73 11.38
N ASP A 64 -2.71 -15.80 10.08
CA ASP A 64 -1.58 -15.12 9.41
C ASP A 64 -1.75 -13.61 9.46
N LEU A 65 -2.95 -13.11 9.20
CA LEU A 65 -3.27 -11.70 9.34
C LEU A 65 -3.02 -11.18 10.77
N ALA A 66 -3.41 -11.97 11.78
CA ALA A 66 -3.24 -11.59 13.18
C ALA A 66 -1.75 -11.55 13.59
N ARG A 67 -0.93 -12.45 13.04
CA ARG A 67 0.52 -12.54 13.33
C ARG A 67 1.36 -11.57 12.49
N TYR A 68 0.78 -10.92 11.47
CA TYR A 68 1.55 -10.04 10.60
C TYR A 68 2.17 -8.89 11.41
N PRO A 69 3.49 -8.64 11.28
CA PRO A 69 4.19 -7.65 12.09
C PRO A 69 3.67 -6.23 11.82
N ARG A 70 3.55 -5.45 12.90
CA ARG A 70 3.11 -4.04 12.86
C ARG A 70 4.09 -3.21 13.68
N ALA A 71 5.00 -2.54 12.99
CA ALA A 71 6.05 -1.71 13.59
C ALA A 71 5.99 -0.28 13.04
N GLU A 72 4.80 0.34 13.08
CA GLU A 72 4.51 1.61 12.39
C GLU A 72 5.52 2.73 12.68
N ALA A 73 5.95 2.89 13.93
CA ALA A 73 6.90 3.95 14.29
C ALA A 73 8.28 3.73 13.65
N GLU A 74 8.73 2.47 13.59
CA GLU A 74 9.99 2.12 12.94
C GLU A 74 9.86 2.22 11.41
N ASP A 75 8.72 1.79 10.86
CA ASP A 75 8.42 1.91 9.45
C ASP A 75 8.41 3.38 9.00
N GLU A 76 7.76 4.28 9.76
CA GLU A 76 7.75 5.72 9.47
C GLU A 76 9.17 6.32 9.54
N ARG A 77 9.93 5.94 10.57
CA ARG A 77 11.33 6.39 10.71
C ARG A 77 12.18 5.97 9.52
N LEU A 78 12.06 4.72 9.10
CA LEU A 78 12.84 4.14 8.01
C LEU A 78 12.44 4.75 6.66
N ALA A 79 11.15 4.89 6.40
CA ALA A 79 10.65 5.53 5.18
C ALA A 79 11.08 7.00 5.09
N THR A 80 10.99 7.75 6.19
CA THR A 80 11.44 9.15 6.27
C THR A 80 12.94 9.26 6.00
N ALA A 81 13.77 8.40 6.62
CA ALA A 81 15.22 8.37 6.41
C ALA A 81 15.59 8.03 4.96
N ALA A 82 14.75 7.24 4.27
CA ALA A 82 14.90 6.90 2.85
C ALA A 82 14.32 7.95 1.90
N GLY A 83 13.88 9.13 2.40
CA GLY A 83 13.41 10.24 1.57
C GLY A 83 11.98 10.10 1.06
N VAL A 84 11.13 9.32 1.71
CA VAL A 84 9.69 9.28 1.44
C VAL A 84 9.05 10.58 1.94
N ASP A 85 8.28 11.26 1.08
CA ASP A 85 7.63 12.53 1.41
C ASP A 85 6.37 12.34 2.23
N PHE A 86 5.58 11.31 1.92
CA PHE A 86 4.32 11.02 2.59
C PHE A 86 4.19 9.53 2.92
N CYS A 87 3.93 9.22 4.19
CA CYS A 87 3.53 7.88 4.63
C CYS A 87 2.01 7.85 4.83
N PHE A 88 1.33 6.98 4.10
CA PHE A 88 -0.12 6.76 4.19
C PHE A 88 -0.39 5.41 4.85
N ALA A 89 -0.94 5.44 6.07
CA ALA A 89 -1.23 4.26 6.88
C ALA A 89 -2.70 4.27 7.33
N PRO A 90 -3.63 3.97 6.42
CA PRO A 90 -5.06 3.95 6.72
C PRO A 90 -5.46 2.73 7.55
N SER A 91 -6.63 2.82 8.18
CA SER A 91 -7.30 1.65 8.76
C SER A 91 -7.98 0.80 7.67
N ALA A 92 -8.36 -0.44 8.03
CA ALA A 92 -9.15 -1.28 7.14
C ALA A 92 -10.52 -0.64 6.84
N ASP A 93 -11.15 -0.02 7.82
CA ASP A 93 -12.45 0.64 7.66
C ASP A 93 -12.37 1.86 6.74
N GLU A 94 -11.25 2.55 6.70
CA GLU A 94 -11.03 3.67 5.77
C GLU A 94 -11.05 3.20 4.30
N LEU A 95 -10.47 2.04 4.02
CA LEU A 95 -10.38 1.51 2.66
C LEU A 95 -11.50 0.53 2.31
N TYR A 96 -12.05 -0.18 3.28
CA TYR A 96 -13.08 -1.21 3.12
C TYR A 96 -14.22 -0.95 4.10
N GLY A 97 -14.84 0.22 4.02
CA GLY A 97 -15.95 0.60 4.89
C GLY A 97 -17.20 -0.30 4.73
N PRO A 98 -18.19 -0.12 5.60
CA PRO A 98 -19.43 -0.91 5.55
C PRO A 98 -20.07 -0.90 4.16
N GLY A 99 -20.47 -2.06 3.67
CA GLY A 99 -21.08 -2.21 2.35
C GLY A 99 -20.10 -2.23 1.18
N TYR A 100 -18.79 -2.30 1.42
CA TYR A 100 -17.81 -2.43 0.36
C TYR A 100 -18.08 -3.67 -0.51
N ALA A 101 -18.25 -3.48 -1.81
CA ALA A 101 -18.66 -4.54 -2.74
C ALA A 101 -17.86 -4.55 -4.07
N THR A 102 -16.90 -3.65 -4.25
CA THR A 102 -16.16 -3.54 -5.51
C THR A 102 -14.82 -4.26 -5.45
N TRP A 103 -14.59 -5.20 -6.37
CA TRP A 103 -13.38 -6.00 -6.42
C TRP A 103 -12.74 -5.95 -7.80
N VAL A 104 -11.42 -6.09 -7.82
CA VAL A 104 -10.64 -6.25 -9.06
C VAL A 104 -10.18 -7.70 -9.15
N GLN A 105 -10.60 -8.37 -10.21
CA GLN A 105 -10.21 -9.73 -10.53
C GLN A 105 -9.20 -9.71 -11.68
N VAL A 106 -8.12 -10.46 -11.52
CA VAL A 106 -7.12 -10.69 -12.58
C VAL A 106 -7.13 -12.17 -12.90
N ASP A 107 -7.37 -12.50 -14.16
CA ASP A 107 -7.33 -13.88 -14.67
C ASP A 107 -5.95 -14.18 -15.28
N GLY A 108 -5.68 -15.45 -15.52
CA GLY A 108 -4.41 -15.91 -16.07
C GLY A 108 -3.25 -15.84 -15.08
N PRO A 109 -2.43 -14.77 -15.07
CA PRO A 109 -1.25 -14.69 -14.20
C PRO A 109 -1.51 -14.87 -12.70
N ALA A 110 -2.77 -14.67 -12.27
CA ALA A 110 -3.16 -14.81 -10.87
C ALA A 110 -3.48 -16.27 -10.46
N HIS A 111 -3.43 -17.23 -11.37
CA HIS A 111 -3.80 -18.61 -11.07
C HIS A 111 -2.63 -19.49 -10.62
N ASP A 112 -1.41 -19.11 -10.97
CA ASP A 112 -0.19 -19.87 -10.68
C ASP A 112 0.54 -19.36 -9.42
N LEU A 113 1.57 -20.08 -8.99
CA LEU A 113 2.43 -19.74 -7.85
C LEU A 113 1.60 -19.49 -6.58
N GLU A 114 1.69 -18.30 -6.01
CA GLU A 114 0.93 -17.92 -4.82
C GLU A 114 -0.58 -18.02 -5.02
N GLY A 115 -1.08 -17.79 -6.24
CA GLY A 115 -2.50 -17.91 -6.55
C GLY A 115 -3.05 -19.32 -6.38
N ALA A 116 -2.27 -20.33 -6.72
CA ALA A 116 -2.63 -21.74 -6.55
C ALA A 116 -2.69 -22.14 -5.06
N HIS A 117 -1.83 -21.57 -4.22
CA HIS A 117 -1.72 -21.92 -2.80
C HIS A 117 -2.55 -21.00 -1.88
N ARG A 118 -2.91 -19.81 -2.34
CA ARG A 118 -3.61 -18.77 -1.56
C ARG A 118 -4.84 -18.25 -2.32
N PRO A 119 -5.96 -18.99 -2.34
CA PRO A 119 -7.18 -18.57 -3.02
C PRO A 119 -7.63 -17.17 -2.61
N GLY A 120 -7.90 -16.30 -3.59
CA GLY A 120 -8.33 -14.92 -3.36
C GLY A 120 -7.20 -13.92 -3.09
N HIS A 121 -5.95 -14.37 -2.88
CA HIS A 121 -4.81 -13.49 -2.60
C HIS A 121 -4.67 -12.37 -3.65
N PHE A 122 -4.53 -12.72 -4.92
CA PHE A 122 -4.32 -11.72 -5.97
C PHE A 122 -5.54 -10.85 -6.26
N ARG A 123 -6.75 -11.33 -5.98
CA ARG A 123 -7.95 -10.47 -5.98
C ARG A 123 -7.83 -9.38 -4.92
N GLY A 124 -7.37 -9.72 -3.72
CA GLY A 124 -7.09 -8.75 -2.66
C GLY A 124 -5.97 -7.77 -3.04
N VAL A 125 -4.86 -8.28 -3.60
CA VAL A 125 -3.73 -7.45 -4.05
C VAL A 125 -4.13 -6.50 -5.16
N ALA A 126 -4.79 -6.98 -6.22
CA ALA A 126 -5.23 -6.15 -7.34
C ALA A 126 -6.22 -5.07 -6.89
N THR A 127 -7.12 -5.44 -5.98
CA THR A 127 -8.10 -4.50 -5.44
C THR A 127 -7.42 -3.37 -4.66
N ILE A 128 -6.51 -3.69 -3.73
CA ILE A 128 -5.85 -2.65 -2.94
C ILE A 128 -4.93 -1.78 -3.79
N CYS A 129 -4.18 -2.35 -4.73
CA CYS A 129 -3.35 -1.58 -5.64
C CYS A 129 -4.18 -0.60 -6.47
N THR A 130 -5.31 -1.05 -7.02
CA THR A 130 -6.24 -0.19 -7.76
C THR A 130 -6.78 0.95 -6.89
N LYS A 131 -7.18 0.66 -5.65
CA LYS A 131 -7.64 1.68 -4.69
C LYS A 131 -6.55 2.73 -4.43
N LEU A 132 -5.36 2.28 -4.07
CA LEU A 132 -4.24 3.17 -3.73
C LEU A 132 -3.82 4.05 -4.93
N LEU A 133 -3.85 3.52 -6.16
CA LEU A 133 -3.55 4.28 -7.37
C LEU A 133 -4.68 5.27 -7.75
N SER A 134 -5.89 5.06 -7.25
CA SER A 134 -7.06 5.93 -7.50
C SER A 134 -7.23 7.05 -6.46
N ILE A 135 -6.46 7.01 -5.39
CA ILE A 135 -6.42 8.05 -4.34
C ILE A 135 -5.58 9.23 -4.80
#